data_41cd8ef3210e558886282a1e88847944
#
_entry.id   41cd8ef3210e558886282a1e88847944
#
_cell.length_a   1.000
_cell.length_b   1.000
_cell.length_c   1.000
_cell.angle_alpha   90.00
_cell.angle_beta   90.00
_cell.angle_gamma   90.00
#
_symmetry.space_group_name_H-M   'P 1'
#
loop_
_entity.id
_entity.type
_entity.pdbx_description
1 polymer ?
#
loop_
_entity_poly.entity_id
_entity_poly.type
_entity_poly.pdbx_seq_one_letter_code
_entity_poly.pdbx_strand_id
1 'polypeptide(L)'
;MSDKDGNVVAYTFTIEDWGGSGIVVPGYGFLLNNELTDFDFTGPHPNVPEGGKRPRSSMTPTLALKDGKPAFSIGSPGGSTIITTVLQTIVNHVDLGLRMDQAVDAPRLSQ
;
A
#
# COMPACT_ATOMS: atom_id res chain seq x y z
N MET A 1 8.46 -1.30 -10.60
CA MET A 1 9.30 -0.94 -11.78
C MET A 1 10.66 -1.61 -11.65
N SER A 2 11.24 -2.02 -12.77
CA SER A 2 12.62 -2.52 -12.80
C SER A 2 13.38 -1.85 -13.96
N ASP A 3 14.68 -1.72 -13.82
CA ASP A 3 15.57 -1.24 -14.89
C ASP A 3 16.43 -2.35 -15.49
N LYS A 4 17.22 -2.00 -16.50
CA LYS A 4 18.10 -2.95 -17.19
C LYS A 4 19.28 -3.43 -16.32
N ASP A 5 19.58 -2.73 -15.25
CA ASP A 5 20.71 -3.02 -14.35
C ASP A 5 20.26 -3.91 -13.16
N GLY A 6 18.98 -4.29 -13.14
CA GLY A 6 18.40 -5.17 -12.12
C GLY A 6 17.93 -4.44 -10.85
N ASN A 7 17.90 -3.11 -10.85
CA ASN A 7 17.27 -2.37 -9.76
C ASN A 7 15.75 -2.53 -9.83
N VAL A 8 15.13 -2.72 -8.67
CA VAL A 8 13.67 -2.89 -8.55
C VAL A 8 13.13 -1.93 -7.51
N VAL A 9 12.02 -1.30 -7.81
CA VAL A 9 11.29 -0.42 -6.90
C VAL A 9 9.84 -0.89 -6.78
N ALA A 10 9.41 -1.10 -5.53
CA ALA A 10 8.02 -1.20 -5.13
C ALA A 10 7.66 0.07 -4.35
N TYR A 11 6.74 0.88 -4.87
CA TYR A 11 6.43 2.18 -4.31
C TYR A 11 4.94 2.47 -4.42
N THR A 12 4.33 2.83 -3.30
CA THR A 12 2.96 3.37 -3.25
C THR A 12 3.03 4.88 -3.10
N PHE A 13 2.42 5.61 -4.03
CA PHE A 13 2.28 7.05 -3.99
C PHE A 13 0.78 7.40 -3.88
N THR A 14 0.44 8.18 -2.88
CA THR A 14 -0.95 8.52 -2.57
C THR A 14 -1.07 9.90 -1.91
N ILE A 15 -2.24 10.48 -2.00
CA ILE A 15 -2.67 11.62 -1.16
C ILE A 15 -3.72 11.18 -0.14
N GLU A 16 -3.83 9.88 0.09
CA GLU A 16 -4.74 9.11 0.91
C GLU A 16 -6.09 8.95 0.21
N ASP A 17 -7.01 9.88 0.27
CA ASP A 17 -8.33 9.77 -0.37
C ASP A 17 -8.42 10.57 -1.67
N TRP A 18 -9.46 10.32 -2.45
CA TRP A 18 -9.75 11.06 -3.68
C TRP A 18 -9.96 12.55 -3.40
N GLY A 19 -9.05 13.38 -3.96
CA GLY A 19 -9.04 14.82 -3.68
C GLY A 19 -8.31 15.21 -2.39
N GLY A 20 -7.78 14.26 -1.63
CA GLY A 20 -7.04 14.49 -0.40
C GLY A 20 -7.81 15.39 0.58
N SER A 21 -7.15 16.40 1.12
CA SER A 21 -7.78 17.39 2.04
C SER A 21 -8.71 18.41 1.34
N GLY A 22 -8.82 18.37 0.00
CA GLY A 22 -9.53 19.39 -0.78
C GLY A 22 -8.78 20.73 -0.89
N ILE A 23 -7.59 20.85 -0.29
CA ILE A 23 -6.79 22.08 -0.31
C ILE A 23 -5.88 22.08 -1.52
N VAL A 24 -6.06 23.04 -2.41
CA VAL A 24 -5.19 23.28 -3.56
C VAL A 24 -4.07 24.23 -3.18
N VAL A 25 -2.82 23.90 -3.53
CA VAL A 25 -1.68 24.79 -3.30
C VAL A 25 -1.67 25.90 -4.35
N PRO A 26 -1.82 27.17 -3.93
CA PRO A 26 -1.85 28.29 -4.86
C PRO A 26 -0.59 28.38 -5.72
N GLY A 27 -0.75 28.62 -7.02
CA GLY A 27 0.35 28.74 -7.98
C GLY A 27 0.93 27.40 -8.48
N TYR A 28 0.67 26.29 -7.80
CA TYR A 28 1.16 24.95 -8.19
C TYR A 28 0.04 24.04 -8.71
N GLY A 29 -1.19 24.19 -8.24
CA GLY A 29 -2.35 23.47 -8.76
C GLY A 29 -2.48 22.02 -8.30
N PHE A 30 -1.67 21.54 -7.35
CA PHE A 30 -1.84 20.20 -6.77
C PHE A 30 -2.61 20.22 -5.45
N LEU A 31 -3.25 19.12 -5.13
CA LEU A 31 -3.98 18.91 -3.88
C LEU A 31 -3.06 18.39 -2.77
N LEU A 32 -3.29 18.85 -1.55
CA LEU A 32 -2.62 18.31 -0.36
C LEU A 32 -3.31 17.00 0.07
N ASN A 33 -2.53 16.12 0.70
CA ASN A 33 -3.05 14.88 1.26
C ASN A 33 -3.95 15.10 2.48
N ASN A 34 -4.72 14.08 2.83
CA ASN A 34 -5.53 14.00 4.05
C ASN A 34 -5.06 12.86 4.98
N GLU A 35 -3.80 12.48 4.96
CA GLU A 35 -3.23 11.34 5.67
C GLU A 35 -3.57 11.29 7.17
N LEU A 36 -3.82 12.45 7.79
CA LEU A 36 -4.21 12.53 9.21
C LEU A 36 -5.58 11.89 9.49
N THR A 37 -6.40 11.64 8.48
CA THR A 37 -7.67 10.91 8.64
C THR A 37 -7.47 9.43 8.93
N ASP A 38 -6.26 8.90 8.75
CA ASP A 38 -5.89 7.54 9.15
C ASP A 38 -5.71 7.38 10.67
N PHE A 39 -5.76 8.46 11.46
CA PHE A 39 -5.90 8.35 12.90
C PHE A 39 -7.30 7.91 13.33
N ASP A 40 -7.38 7.20 14.45
CA ASP A 40 -8.64 6.90 15.12
C ASP A 40 -8.98 8.03 16.10
N PHE A 41 -10.08 8.75 15.86
CA PHE A 41 -10.51 9.89 16.67
C PHE A 41 -11.38 9.47 17.87
N THR A 42 -11.65 8.19 18.02
CA THR A 42 -12.38 7.60 19.15
C THR A 42 -11.43 6.74 19.97
N GLY A 43 -11.30 7.06 21.23
CA GLY A 43 -10.30 6.36 22.04
C GLY A 43 -10.75 6.00 23.44
N PRO A 44 -9.92 5.32 24.23
CA PRO A 44 -8.45 5.17 24.09
C PRO A 44 -8.06 4.09 23.07
N HIS A 45 -7.16 4.42 22.15
CA HIS A 45 -6.66 3.53 21.11
C HIS A 45 -5.20 3.87 20.76
N PRO A 46 -4.32 2.90 20.45
CA PRO A 46 -2.92 3.19 20.10
C PRO A 46 -2.73 4.15 18.93
N ASN A 47 -3.72 4.27 18.03
CA ASN A 47 -3.69 5.12 16.85
C ASN A 47 -4.44 6.46 17.04
N VAL A 48 -4.67 6.93 18.30
CA VAL A 48 -5.27 8.25 18.51
C VAL A 48 -4.30 9.37 18.11
N PRO A 49 -4.80 10.55 17.67
CA PRO A 49 -3.95 11.69 17.33
C PRO A 49 -3.14 12.18 18.53
N GLU A 50 -1.86 12.45 18.29
CA GLU A 50 -0.94 13.01 19.28
C GLU A 50 0.13 13.81 18.57
N GLY A 51 0.66 14.86 19.23
CA GLY A 51 1.72 15.68 18.65
C GLY A 51 2.99 14.86 18.33
N GLY A 52 3.51 15.03 17.11
CA GLY A 52 4.70 14.29 16.63
C GLY A 52 4.46 12.84 16.23
N LYS A 53 3.24 12.34 16.33
CA LYS A 53 2.88 10.96 15.96
C LYS A 53 2.46 10.87 14.50
N ARG A 54 2.76 9.73 13.89
CA ARG A 54 2.27 9.35 12.55
C ARG A 54 1.04 8.44 12.69
N PRO A 55 0.04 8.55 11.81
CA PRO A 55 -1.07 7.61 11.77
C PRO A 55 -0.60 6.22 11.31
N ARG A 56 -1.45 5.21 11.49
CA ARG A 56 -1.25 3.92 10.84
C ARG A 56 -1.23 4.08 9.31
N SER A 57 -0.63 3.12 8.61
CA SER A 57 -0.72 3.01 7.16
C SER A 57 -0.98 1.56 6.77
N SER A 58 -1.88 1.35 5.81
CA SER A 58 -2.14 0.04 5.20
C SER A 58 -1.29 -0.19 3.96
N MET A 59 -0.56 0.81 3.48
CA MET A 59 0.29 0.67 2.31
C MET A 59 1.32 -0.44 2.50
N THR A 60 1.36 -1.38 1.57
CA THR A 60 2.16 -2.60 1.66
C THR A 60 2.92 -2.84 0.35
N PRO A 61 3.72 -1.87 -0.13
CA PRO A 61 4.58 -2.12 -1.28
C PRO A 61 5.63 -3.15 -0.88
N THR A 62 5.63 -4.28 -1.58
CA THR A 62 6.44 -5.45 -1.20
C THR A 62 7.38 -5.83 -2.32
N LEU A 63 8.63 -6.13 -1.97
CA LEU A 63 9.64 -6.72 -2.84
C LEU A 63 10.03 -8.08 -2.29
N ALA A 64 9.81 -9.12 -3.08
CA ALA A 64 10.24 -10.47 -2.74
C ALA A 64 11.59 -10.80 -3.38
N LEU A 65 12.47 -11.41 -2.60
CA LEU A 65 13.76 -11.90 -3.06
C LEU A 65 13.79 -13.43 -2.99
N LYS A 66 14.47 -14.05 -3.96
CA LYS A 66 14.82 -15.46 -3.94
C LYS A 66 16.32 -15.59 -4.22
N ASP A 67 17.02 -16.26 -3.31
CA ASP A 67 18.47 -16.42 -3.40
C ASP A 67 19.23 -15.09 -3.57
N GLY A 68 18.77 -14.06 -2.86
CA GLY A 68 19.34 -12.72 -2.88
C GLY A 68 19.03 -11.88 -4.13
N LYS A 69 18.19 -12.38 -5.03
CA LYS A 69 17.78 -11.67 -6.26
C LYS A 69 16.30 -11.31 -6.24
N PRO A 70 15.91 -10.18 -6.83
CA PRO A 70 14.49 -9.84 -6.98
C PRO A 70 13.73 -10.96 -7.72
N ALA A 71 12.68 -11.47 -7.09
CA ALA A 71 11.79 -12.47 -7.67
C ALA A 71 10.52 -11.83 -8.24
N PHE A 72 9.88 -10.98 -7.44
CA PHE A 72 8.73 -10.18 -7.87
C PHE A 72 8.55 -8.96 -6.98
N SER A 73 7.77 -8.00 -7.44
CA SER A 73 7.28 -6.89 -6.64
C SER A 73 5.76 -6.79 -6.75
N ILE A 74 5.11 -6.42 -5.66
CA ILE A 74 3.65 -6.34 -5.57
C ILE A 74 3.23 -5.18 -4.68
N GLY A 75 2.07 -4.63 -4.99
CA GLY A 75 1.37 -3.62 -4.22
C GLY A 75 -0.08 -3.56 -4.68
N SER A 76 -0.93 -2.88 -3.93
CA SER A 76 -2.35 -2.74 -4.25
C SER A 76 -2.86 -1.38 -3.77
N PRO A 77 -3.82 -0.75 -4.46
CA PRO A 77 -4.72 0.21 -3.85
C PRO A 77 -5.77 -0.51 -3.00
N GLY A 78 -6.52 0.20 -2.17
CA GLY A 78 -7.68 -0.37 -1.49
C GLY A 78 -7.82 -0.03 0.00
N GLY A 79 -7.13 1.00 0.50
CA GLY A 79 -7.23 1.40 1.91
C GLY A 79 -6.93 0.24 2.85
N SER A 80 -7.81 -0.05 3.81
CA SER A 80 -7.63 -1.14 4.79
C SER A 80 -7.52 -2.53 4.17
N THR A 81 -8.01 -2.74 2.94
CA THR A 81 -7.93 -4.05 2.26
C THR A 81 -6.58 -4.33 1.60
N ILE A 82 -5.68 -3.35 1.53
CA ILE A 82 -4.37 -3.49 0.87
C ILE A 82 -3.57 -4.64 1.47
N ILE A 83 -3.48 -4.71 2.80
CA ILE A 83 -2.67 -5.71 3.51
C ILE A 83 -3.13 -7.12 3.15
N THR A 84 -4.44 -7.39 3.25
CA THR A 84 -5.00 -8.70 2.94
C THR A 84 -4.92 -9.05 1.47
N THR A 85 -5.05 -8.07 0.57
CA THR A 85 -4.89 -8.25 -0.87
C THR A 85 -3.47 -8.68 -1.21
N VAL A 86 -2.47 -7.97 -0.72
CA VAL A 86 -1.05 -8.30 -0.97
C VAL A 86 -0.70 -9.66 -0.37
N LEU A 87 -1.10 -9.92 0.89
CA LEU A 87 -0.86 -11.20 1.55
C LEU A 87 -1.43 -12.37 0.75
N GLN A 88 -2.72 -12.32 0.39
CA GLN A 88 -3.37 -13.42 -0.32
C GLN A 88 -2.76 -13.64 -1.71
N THR A 89 -2.40 -12.58 -2.42
CA THR A 89 -1.73 -12.71 -3.72
C THR A 89 -0.36 -13.39 -3.58
N ILE A 90 0.41 -13.05 -2.54
CA ILE A 90 1.69 -13.72 -2.25
C ILE A 90 1.47 -15.21 -1.94
N VAL A 91 0.54 -15.54 -1.06
CA VAL A 91 0.20 -16.93 -0.69
C VAL A 91 -0.25 -17.71 -1.94
N ASN A 92 -1.13 -17.13 -2.75
CA ASN A 92 -1.58 -17.77 -3.98
C ASN A 92 -0.42 -18.09 -4.95
N HIS A 93 0.53 -17.18 -5.07
CA HIS A 93 1.67 -17.37 -5.95
C HIS A 93 2.73 -18.31 -5.34
N VAL A 94 3.13 -18.07 -4.10
CA VAL A 94 4.28 -18.78 -3.48
C VAL A 94 3.89 -20.14 -2.95
N ASP A 95 2.77 -20.23 -2.22
CA ASP A 95 2.37 -21.47 -1.53
C ASP A 95 1.45 -22.34 -2.38
N LEU A 96 0.52 -21.73 -3.13
CA LEU A 96 -0.43 -22.48 -3.97
C LEU A 96 0.02 -22.62 -5.40
N GLY A 97 1.16 -22.05 -5.79
CA GLY A 97 1.78 -22.24 -7.10
C GLY A 97 1.04 -21.60 -8.27
N LEU A 98 0.12 -20.67 -8.03
CA LEU A 98 -0.56 -19.95 -9.12
C LEU A 98 0.41 -19.05 -9.87
N ARG A 99 0.23 -18.91 -11.17
CA ARG A 99 0.92 -17.87 -11.93
C ARG A 99 0.53 -16.49 -11.36
N MET A 100 1.40 -15.50 -11.48
CA MET A 100 1.16 -14.18 -10.88
C MET A 100 -0.14 -13.51 -11.38
N ASP A 101 -0.43 -13.64 -12.68
CA ASP A 101 -1.68 -13.17 -13.28
C ASP A 101 -2.92 -13.84 -12.64
N GLN A 102 -2.89 -15.15 -12.47
CA GLN A 102 -3.94 -15.93 -11.81
C GLN A 102 -4.05 -15.58 -10.31
N ALA A 103 -2.91 -15.37 -9.64
CA ALA A 103 -2.89 -15.00 -8.23
C ALA A 103 -3.51 -13.61 -7.99
N VAL A 104 -3.32 -12.68 -8.92
CA VAL A 104 -3.94 -11.35 -8.89
C VAL A 104 -5.44 -11.41 -9.17
N ASP A 105 -5.88 -12.27 -10.10
CA ASP A 105 -7.30 -12.41 -10.49
C ASP A 105 -8.10 -13.28 -9.52
N ALA A 106 -7.44 -14.06 -8.66
CA ALA A 106 -8.12 -14.93 -7.71
C ALA A 106 -9.04 -14.16 -6.76
N PRO A 107 -10.19 -14.74 -6.40
CA PRO A 107 -11.06 -14.17 -5.37
C PRO A 107 -10.32 -13.94 -4.07
N ARG A 108 -10.61 -12.83 -3.41
CA ARG A 108 -9.98 -12.42 -2.15
C ARG A 108 -11.01 -12.24 -1.04
N LEU A 109 -10.58 -12.52 0.18
CA LEU A 109 -11.34 -12.27 1.40
C LEU A 109 -10.71 -11.08 2.12
N SER A 110 -11.55 -10.19 2.66
CA SER A 110 -11.14 -9.09 3.52
C SER A 110 -12.19 -8.87 4.60
N GLN A 111 -11.74 -8.39 5.76
CA GLN A 111 -12.61 -8.02 6.88
C GLN A 111 -12.32 -6.59 7.29
#